data_fe9dca4c5e7f35916ad09d8a55e74ad9
#
_entry.id   fe9dca4c5e7f35916ad09d8a55e74ad9
#
_cell.length_a   1.000
_cell.length_b   1.000
_cell.length_c   1.000
_cell.angle_alpha   90.00
_cell.angle_beta   90.00
_cell.angle_gamma   90.00
#
_symmetry.space_group_name_H-M   'P 1'
#
loop_
_entity.id
_entity.type
_entity.pdbx_description
1 polymer ?
#
loop_
_entity_poly.entity_id
_entity_poly.type
_entity_poly.pdbx_seq_one_letter_code
_entity_poly.pdbx_strand_id
1 'polypeptide(L)'
;NEAYDEMYNNLYDLIISDIMMPGIDGFEFAQTVRQVNKTIPILFMSAKDDLPSKRKGFLVGIDDYMVKPVELAELEMRVRALLRRANIEMERKLTVGNLELDADGMTATVDGEEIQVTTREFNILYKLLSYPKKTFTRAQLMDEFWGIDSGASLRAVDVYVTKLRDKFDVCDGFEIKTVRGLGYKAVLL
;
A
#
# COMPACT_ATOMS: atom_id res chain seq x y z
N ASN A 1 0.66 21.83 -5.87
CA ASN A 1 -0.53 21.66 -5.03
C ASN A 1 -1.21 20.30 -5.25
N GLU A 2 -1.31 19.82 -6.51
CA GLU A 2 -1.96 18.56 -6.86
C GLU A 2 -1.39 17.34 -6.08
N ALA A 3 -0.07 17.23 -5.96
CA ALA A 3 0.55 16.13 -5.21
C ALA A 3 0.20 16.14 -3.71
N TYR A 4 0.01 17.30 -3.11
CA TYR A 4 -0.43 17.40 -1.71
C TYR A 4 -1.91 17.04 -1.56
N ASP A 5 -2.75 17.45 -2.51
CA ASP A 5 -4.18 17.11 -2.53
C ASP A 5 -4.35 15.60 -2.70
N GLU A 6 -3.55 14.98 -3.57
CA GLU A 6 -3.51 13.53 -3.74
C GLU A 6 -3.07 12.80 -2.46
N MET A 7 -2.02 13.26 -1.79
CA MET A 7 -1.56 12.66 -0.54
C MET A 7 -2.54 12.85 0.63
N TYR A 8 -3.36 13.89 0.59
CA TYR A 8 -4.39 14.11 1.59
C TYR A 8 -5.57 13.15 1.40
N ASN A 9 -5.96 12.90 0.14
CA ASN A 9 -7.13 12.10 -0.20
C ASN A 9 -6.83 10.61 -0.34
N ASN A 10 -5.58 10.23 -0.64
CA ASN A 10 -5.16 8.87 -0.95
C ASN A 10 -3.99 8.43 -0.07
N LEU A 11 -3.80 7.11 -0.02
CA LEU A 11 -2.69 6.48 0.69
C LEU A 11 -1.72 5.94 -0.34
N TYR A 12 -0.47 6.31 -0.18
CA TYR A 12 0.63 5.86 -1.02
C TYR A 12 1.65 5.12 -0.19
N ASP A 13 2.29 4.13 -0.78
CA ASP A 13 3.30 3.28 -0.14
C ASP A 13 4.72 3.75 -0.44
N LEU A 14 4.90 4.58 -1.46
CA LEU A 14 6.19 5.13 -1.88
C LEU A 14 5.95 6.40 -2.70
N ILE A 15 6.87 7.34 -2.59
CA ILE A 15 6.90 8.56 -3.41
C ILE A 15 8.13 8.52 -4.31
N ILE A 16 7.93 8.70 -5.61
CA ILE A 16 9.00 8.94 -6.57
C ILE A 16 8.85 10.39 -7.07
N SER A 17 9.88 11.19 -6.89
CA SER A 17 9.83 12.61 -7.25
C SER A 17 11.08 13.07 -7.99
N ASP A 18 10.91 13.97 -8.95
CA ASP A 18 12.05 14.76 -9.46
C ASP A 18 12.39 15.87 -8.46
N ILE A 19 13.64 16.29 -8.44
CA ILE A 19 14.08 17.49 -7.72
C ILE A 19 13.63 18.73 -8.47
N MET A 20 13.74 18.73 -9.80
CA MET A 20 13.45 19.86 -10.64
C MET A 20 12.01 19.83 -11.13
N MET A 21 11.08 20.28 -10.30
CA MET A 21 9.68 20.42 -10.67
C MET A 21 9.26 21.87 -10.82
N PRO A 22 8.34 22.19 -11.75
CA PRO A 22 7.78 23.55 -11.84
C PRO A 22 7.02 23.91 -10.56
N GLY A 23 7.32 25.06 -10.00
CA GLY A 23 6.61 25.62 -8.83
C GLY A 23 7.26 25.28 -7.50
N ILE A 24 7.21 24.03 -7.06
CA ILE A 24 7.81 23.58 -5.79
C ILE A 24 9.02 22.71 -6.10
N ASP A 25 10.16 23.00 -5.45
CA ASP A 25 11.37 22.18 -5.53
C ASP A 25 11.13 20.85 -4.80
N GLY A 26 11.67 19.75 -5.34
CA GLY A 26 11.51 18.42 -4.77
C GLY A 26 12.02 18.31 -3.32
N PHE A 27 13.02 19.09 -2.94
CA PHE A 27 13.51 19.14 -1.55
C PHE A 27 12.47 19.72 -0.60
N GLU A 28 11.81 20.82 -0.99
CA GLU A 28 10.73 21.43 -0.21
C GLU A 28 9.54 20.48 -0.10
N PHE A 29 9.21 19.81 -1.21
CA PHE A 29 8.17 18.78 -1.21
C PHE A 29 8.49 17.68 -0.22
N ALA A 30 9.68 17.07 -0.28
CA ALA A 30 10.08 15.99 0.62
C ALA A 30 10.09 16.44 2.09
N GLN A 31 10.54 17.67 2.37
CA GLN A 31 10.52 18.23 3.72
C GLN A 31 9.10 18.35 4.27
N THR A 32 8.16 18.82 3.45
CA THR A 32 6.75 18.94 3.84
C THR A 32 6.13 17.56 4.08
N VAL A 33 6.41 16.58 3.19
CA VAL A 33 5.97 15.19 3.38
C VAL A 33 6.46 14.65 4.73
N ARG A 34 7.71 14.89 5.10
CA ARG A 34 8.29 14.40 6.37
C ARG A 34 7.67 15.03 7.62
N GLN A 35 7.03 16.19 7.52
CA GLN A 35 6.28 16.78 8.63
C GLN A 35 4.99 16.01 8.93
N VAL A 36 4.34 15.46 7.91
CA VAL A 36 3.05 14.74 8.04
C VAL A 36 3.20 13.22 8.01
N ASN A 37 4.19 12.70 7.29
CA ASN A 37 4.48 11.27 7.21
C ASN A 37 5.99 11.01 7.29
N LYS A 38 6.41 10.44 8.42
CA LYS A 38 7.84 10.19 8.71
C LYS A 38 8.37 8.88 8.10
N THR A 39 7.49 8.00 7.64
CA THR A 39 7.83 6.62 7.31
C THR A 39 7.68 6.26 5.83
N ILE A 40 6.88 7.00 5.06
CA ILE A 40 6.71 6.72 3.64
C ILE A 40 8.06 6.85 2.91
N PRO A 41 8.52 5.84 2.16
CA PRO A 41 9.76 5.95 1.41
C PRO A 41 9.68 7.04 0.34
N ILE A 42 10.77 7.80 0.18
CA ILE A 42 10.90 8.81 -0.85
C ILE A 42 12.14 8.52 -1.68
N LEU A 43 11.96 8.30 -2.99
CA LEU A 43 13.01 8.13 -3.98
C LEU A 43 13.08 9.39 -4.86
N PHE A 44 14.25 10.04 -4.93
CA PHE A 44 14.47 11.08 -5.92
C PHE A 44 15.02 10.52 -7.22
N MET A 45 14.49 11.03 -8.34
CA MET A 45 15.05 10.82 -9.68
C MET A 45 15.39 12.17 -10.29
N SER A 46 16.67 12.47 -10.53
CA SER A 46 17.08 13.77 -11.01
C SER A 46 18.24 13.73 -12.01
N ALA A 47 18.31 14.73 -12.88
CA ALA A 47 19.49 14.92 -13.74
C ALA A 47 20.70 15.45 -12.96
N LYS A 48 20.55 15.89 -11.71
CA LYS A 48 21.64 16.36 -10.87
C LYS A 48 22.42 15.19 -10.30
N ASP A 49 23.70 15.08 -10.66
CA ASP A 49 24.61 14.03 -10.17
C ASP A 49 25.62 14.56 -9.16
N ASP A 50 25.52 15.82 -8.75
CA ASP A 50 26.46 16.45 -7.84
C ASP A 50 26.24 15.99 -6.38
N LEU A 51 27.36 15.84 -5.65
CA LEU A 51 27.34 15.41 -4.25
C LEU A 51 26.56 16.35 -3.32
N PRO A 52 26.60 17.70 -3.47
CA PRO A 52 25.78 18.61 -2.67
C PRO A 52 24.28 18.36 -2.80
N SER A 53 23.77 18.12 -4.02
CA SER A 53 22.36 17.83 -4.24
C SER A 53 21.95 16.49 -3.60
N LYS A 54 22.75 15.43 -3.76
CA LYS A 54 22.53 14.15 -3.10
C LYS A 54 22.51 14.30 -1.58
N ARG A 55 23.51 14.99 -1.02
CA ARG A 55 23.59 15.22 0.43
C ARG A 55 22.39 16.01 0.96
N LYS A 56 21.97 17.06 0.24
CA LYS A 56 20.77 17.82 0.60
C LYS A 56 19.54 16.94 0.62
N GLY A 57 19.37 16.03 -0.38
CA GLY A 57 18.25 15.09 -0.45
C GLY A 57 18.18 14.22 0.81
N PHE A 58 19.26 13.56 1.18
CA PHE A 58 19.29 12.72 2.38
C PHE A 58 19.07 13.52 3.67
N LEU A 59 19.54 14.77 3.76
CA LEU A 59 19.30 15.62 4.92
C LEU A 59 17.82 16.03 5.07
N VAL A 60 17.07 16.19 4.00
CA VAL A 60 15.62 16.47 4.07
C VAL A 60 14.79 15.20 4.27
N GLY A 61 15.45 14.02 4.29
CA GLY A 61 14.83 12.76 4.68
C GLY A 61 14.37 11.87 3.53
N ILE A 62 14.97 11.97 2.33
CA ILE A 62 14.74 10.94 1.31
C ILE A 62 15.48 9.64 1.67
N ASP A 63 15.00 8.54 1.13
CA ASP A 63 15.52 7.20 1.42
C ASP A 63 16.49 6.70 0.34
N ASP A 64 16.34 7.18 -0.91
CA ASP A 64 17.25 6.85 -2.01
C ASP A 64 17.26 7.93 -3.09
N TYR A 65 18.25 7.87 -3.98
CA TYR A 65 18.50 8.84 -5.02
C TYR A 65 19.00 8.17 -6.30
N MET A 66 18.35 8.46 -7.43
CA MET A 66 18.74 7.99 -8.76
C MET A 66 19.06 9.13 -9.69
N VAL A 67 20.10 8.95 -10.52
CA VAL A 67 20.50 9.92 -11.53
C VAL A 67 19.91 9.52 -12.88
N LYS A 68 19.29 10.47 -13.57
CA LYS A 68 18.78 10.27 -14.93
C LYS A 68 19.96 10.26 -15.95
N PRO A 69 19.93 9.38 -16.98
CA PRO A 69 18.83 8.47 -17.35
C PRO A 69 18.72 7.26 -16.44
N VAL A 70 17.48 6.82 -16.16
CA VAL A 70 17.17 5.75 -15.22
C VAL A 70 16.88 4.47 -16.00
N GLU A 71 17.59 3.40 -15.67
CA GLU A 71 17.28 2.06 -16.14
C GLU A 71 16.07 1.49 -15.38
N LEU A 72 15.07 0.99 -16.11
CA LEU A 72 13.83 0.48 -15.51
C LEU A 72 14.10 -0.66 -14.52
N ALA A 73 15.02 -1.55 -14.86
CA ALA A 73 15.40 -2.66 -13.97
C ALA A 73 16.05 -2.17 -12.65
N GLU A 74 16.85 -1.10 -12.70
CA GLU A 74 17.44 -0.50 -11.50
C GLU A 74 16.34 0.18 -10.65
N LEU A 75 15.43 0.92 -11.28
CA LEU A 75 14.29 1.54 -10.58
C LEU A 75 13.46 0.49 -9.84
N GLU A 76 13.12 -0.61 -10.51
CA GLU A 76 12.36 -1.70 -9.90
C GLU A 76 13.08 -2.29 -8.68
N MET A 77 14.37 -2.57 -8.78
CA MET A 77 15.16 -3.10 -7.66
C MET A 77 15.18 -2.14 -6.46
N ARG A 78 15.34 -0.83 -6.69
CA ARG A 78 15.36 0.18 -5.64
C ARG A 78 14.01 0.37 -4.98
N VAL A 79 12.93 0.43 -5.77
CA VAL A 79 11.56 0.50 -5.27
C VAL A 79 11.25 -0.70 -4.36
N ARG A 80 11.57 -1.93 -4.82
CA ARG A 80 11.42 -3.14 -4.00
C ARG A 80 12.22 -3.05 -2.69
N ALA A 81 13.47 -2.58 -2.75
CA ALA A 81 14.30 -2.45 -1.55
C ALA A 81 13.74 -1.41 -0.55
N LEU A 82 13.20 -0.30 -1.04
CA LEU A 82 12.58 0.73 -0.22
C LEU A 82 11.30 0.24 0.45
N LEU A 83 10.40 -0.41 -0.30
CA LEU A 83 9.17 -0.99 0.23
C LEU A 83 9.47 -2.04 1.30
N ARG A 84 10.45 -2.91 1.08
CA ARG A 84 10.89 -3.91 2.07
C ARG A 84 11.41 -3.26 3.35
N ARG A 85 12.25 -2.21 3.25
CA ARG A 85 12.78 -1.49 4.43
C ARG A 85 11.68 -0.80 5.24
N ALA A 86 10.64 -0.32 4.57
CA ALA A 86 9.51 0.32 5.22
C ALA A 86 8.48 -0.70 5.76
N ASN A 87 8.76 -2.00 5.70
CA ASN A 87 7.82 -3.10 5.96
C ASN A 87 6.51 -2.96 5.16
N ILE A 88 6.57 -2.30 4.00
CA ILE A 88 5.46 -2.11 3.08
C ILE A 88 5.52 -3.19 2.00
N GLU A 89 6.72 -3.73 1.71
CA GLU A 89 6.84 -4.94 0.92
C GLU A 89 6.37 -6.10 1.80
N MET A 90 5.14 -6.46 1.58
CA MET A 90 4.58 -7.66 2.14
C MET A 90 5.47 -8.83 1.73
N GLU A 91 5.91 -9.63 2.68
CA GLU A 91 6.22 -11.01 2.37
C GLU A 91 5.04 -11.48 1.52
N ARG A 92 5.31 -12.04 0.33
CA ARG A 92 4.27 -12.56 -0.58
C ARG A 92 3.43 -13.64 0.12
N LYS A 93 3.86 -14.03 1.31
CA LYS A 93 3.14 -14.81 2.29
C LYS A 93 2.83 -13.98 3.53
N LEU A 94 1.57 -13.92 3.90
CA LEU A 94 1.07 -13.27 5.10
C LEU A 94 0.50 -14.32 6.04
N THR A 95 1.08 -14.44 7.23
CA THR A 95 0.60 -15.38 8.26
C THR A 95 -0.06 -14.61 9.40
N VAL A 96 -1.29 -14.98 9.76
CA VAL A 96 -2.06 -14.38 10.84
C VAL A 96 -2.79 -15.48 11.60
N GLY A 97 -2.33 -15.81 12.82
CA GLY A 97 -2.83 -16.97 13.55
C GLY A 97 -2.61 -18.25 12.73
N ASN A 98 -3.67 -19.00 12.50
CA ASN A 98 -3.67 -20.22 11.69
C ASN A 98 -3.92 -19.99 10.19
N LEU A 99 -4.09 -18.74 9.75
CA LEU A 99 -4.25 -18.36 8.35
C LEU A 99 -2.89 -18.06 7.71
N GLU A 100 -2.64 -18.64 6.54
CA GLU A 100 -1.56 -18.26 5.62
C GLU A 100 -2.14 -17.83 4.27
N LEU A 101 -1.76 -16.65 3.78
CA LEU A 101 -2.09 -16.13 2.46
C LEU A 101 -0.81 -16.07 1.61
N ASP A 102 -0.81 -16.69 0.45
CA ASP A 102 0.27 -16.62 -0.53
C ASP A 102 -0.18 -15.75 -1.72
N ALA A 103 0.41 -14.58 -1.87
CA ALA A 103 0.06 -13.63 -2.92
C ALA A 103 0.57 -14.03 -4.31
N ASP A 104 1.59 -14.90 -4.40
CA ASP A 104 2.09 -15.40 -5.68
C ASP A 104 1.17 -16.48 -6.24
N GLY A 105 0.74 -17.39 -5.38
CA GLY A 105 -0.21 -18.44 -5.71
C GLY A 105 -1.67 -17.99 -5.69
N MET A 106 -1.98 -16.82 -5.11
CA MET A 106 -3.34 -16.35 -4.83
C MET A 106 -4.13 -17.36 -4.00
N THR A 107 -3.44 -18.06 -3.07
CA THR A 107 -3.98 -19.11 -2.23
C THR A 107 -4.13 -18.68 -0.78
N ALA A 108 -5.14 -19.23 -0.12
CA ALA A 108 -5.39 -19.06 1.31
C ALA A 108 -5.46 -20.43 1.97
N THR A 109 -4.70 -20.65 3.05
CA THR A 109 -4.74 -21.89 3.82
C THR A 109 -5.03 -21.60 5.29
N VAL A 110 -5.81 -22.46 5.92
CA VAL A 110 -6.11 -22.41 7.35
C VAL A 110 -5.73 -23.76 7.95
N ASP A 111 -4.84 -23.78 8.94
CA ASP A 111 -4.26 -25.01 9.50
C ASP A 111 -3.63 -25.94 8.44
N GLY A 112 -3.11 -25.36 7.33
CA GLY A 112 -2.54 -26.09 6.21
C GLY A 112 -3.54 -26.62 5.18
N GLU A 113 -4.84 -26.45 5.39
CA GLU A 113 -5.88 -26.80 4.42
C GLU A 113 -6.27 -25.60 3.55
N GLU A 114 -6.33 -25.80 2.23
CA GLU A 114 -6.64 -24.74 1.27
C GLU A 114 -8.11 -24.34 1.33
N ILE A 115 -8.37 -23.05 1.52
CA ILE A 115 -9.70 -22.45 1.45
C ILE A 115 -9.91 -21.86 0.06
N GLN A 116 -10.96 -22.33 -0.62
CA GLN A 116 -11.29 -21.82 -1.96
C GLN A 116 -11.72 -20.38 -1.93
N VAL A 117 -10.94 -19.51 -2.54
CA VAL A 117 -11.22 -18.06 -2.66
C VAL A 117 -11.20 -17.63 -4.13
N THR A 118 -12.05 -16.69 -4.49
CA THR A 118 -11.93 -16.00 -5.76
C THR A 118 -10.79 -14.96 -5.67
N THR A 119 -10.22 -14.59 -6.81
CA THR A 119 -9.18 -13.53 -6.88
C THR A 119 -9.58 -12.27 -6.12
N ARG A 120 -10.86 -11.85 -6.21
CA ARG A 120 -11.34 -10.65 -5.53
C ARG A 120 -11.49 -10.86 -4.02
N GLU A 121 -11.96 -12.01 -3.57
CA GLU A 121 -12.01 -12.37 -2.15
C GLU A 121 -10.59 -12.36 -1.55
N PHE A 122 -9.65 -13.01 -2.25
CA PHE A 122 -8.24 -13.03 -1.85
C PHE A 122 -7.69 -11.61 -1.71
N ASN A 123 -7.82 -10.78 -2.74
CA ASN A 123 -7.27 -9.42 -2.76
C ASN A 123 -7.84 -8.53 -1.65
N ILE A 124 -9.15 -8.60 -1.38
CA ILE A 124 -9.76 -7.84 -0.29
C ILE A 124 -9.23 -8.29 1.07
N LEU A 125 -9.19 -9.60 1.31
CA LEU A 125 -8.68 -10.15 2.57
C LEU A 125 -7.21 -9.79 2.78
N TYR A 126 -6.39 -10.01 1.76
CA TYR A 126 -4.98 -9.69 1.76
C TYR A 126 -4.74 -8.20 2.03
N LYS A 127 -5.49 -7.31 1.37
CA LYS A 127 -5.44 -5.86 1.62
C LYS A 127 -5.76 -5.49 3.06
N LEU A 128 -6.84 -6.04 3.61
CA LEU A 128 -7.27 -5.74 4.97
C LEU A 128 -6.24 -6.21 6.01
N LEU A 129 -5.70 -7.42 5.83
CA LEU A 129 -4.73 -8.02 6.75
C LEU A 129 -3.33 -7.46 6.62
N SER A 130 -2.97 -6.94 5.46
CA SER A 130 -1.69 -6.25 5.24
C SER A 130 -1.60 -4.92 5.97
N TYR A 131 -2.75 -4.32 6.29
CA TYR A 131 -2.83 -3.05 7.00
C TYR A 131 -3.76 -3.18 8.21
N PRO A 132 -3.37 -3.95 9.24
CA PRO A 132 -4.23 -4.18 10.40
C PRO A 132 -4.51 -2.86 11.12
N LYS A 133 -5.74 -2.74 11.63
CA LYS A 133 -6.31 -1.55 12.29
C LYS A 133 -6.64 -0.38 11.36
N LYS A 134 -6.11 -0.33 10.13
CA LYS A 134 -6.45 0.70 9.13
C LYS A 134 -7.87 0.46 8.60
N THR A 135 -8.67 1.52 8.56
CA THR A 135 -10.01 1.47 7.98
C THR A 135 -9.95 1.83 6.50
N PHE A 136 -10.48 0.95 5.66
CA PHE A 136 -10.69 1.21 4.24
C PHE A 136 -12.15 1.53 4.00
N THR A 137 -12.42 2.63 3.29
CA THR A 137 -13.80 2.99 2.94
C THR A 137 -14.34 2.03 1.88
N ARG A 138 -15.69 1.93 1.78
CA ARG A 138 -16.32 1.16 0.71
C ARG A 138 -15.94 1.67 -0.67
N ALA A 139 -15.81 2.99 -0.82
CA ALA A 139 -15.37 3.61 -2.08
C ALA A 139 -13.94 3.17 -2.43
N GLN A 140 -12.99 3.27 -1.49
CA GLN A 140 -11.61 2.83 -1.73
C GLN A 140 -11.51 1.36 -2.15
N LEU A 141 -12.23 0.45 -1.46
CA LEU A 141 -12.24 -0.96 -1.82
C LEU A 141 -12.92 -1.20 -3.18
N MET A 142 -13.97 -0.43 -3.49
CA MET A 142 -14.65 -0.49 -4.77
C MET A 142 -13.73 -0.07 -5.91
N ASP A 143 -13.10 1.10 -5.79
CA ASP A 143 -12.22 1.66 -6.82
C ASP A 143 -11.04 0.74 -7.09
N GLU A 144 -10.44 0.17 -6.02
CA GLU A 144 -9.28 -0.71 -6.13
C GLU A 144 -9.60 -2.07 -6.77
N PHE A 145 -10.75 -2.69 -6.42
CA PHE A 145 -11.02 -4.08 -6.80
C PHE A 145 -12.12 -4.26 -7.85
N TRP A 146 -12.88 -3.23 -8.20
CA TRP A 146 -13.89 -3.30 -9.27
C TRP A 146 -13.57 -2.41 -10.46
N GLY A 147 -12.76 -1.36 -10.26
CA GLY A 147 -12.47 -0.35 -11.29
C GLY A 147 -13.63 0.65 -11.49
N ILE A 148 -13.29 1.77 -12.11
CA ILE A 148 -14.19 2.94 -12.25
C ILE A 148 -15.42 2.61 -13.11
N ASP A 149 -15.33 1.70 -14.08
CA ASP A 149 -16.39 1.39 -15.05
C ASP A 149 -17.24 0.16 -14.70
N SER A 150 -17.13 -0.39 -13.48
CA SER A 150 -17.76 -1.69 -13.16
C SER A 150 -19.28 -1.65 -13.06
N GLY A 151 -19.92 -0.48 -12.96
CA GLY A 151 -21.36 -0.35 -12.71
C GLY A 151 -21.86 -0.98 -11.40
N ALA A 152 -20.96 -1.56 -10.60
CA ALA A 152 -21.30 -2.20 -9.34
C ALA A 152 -21.55 -1.15 -8.25
N SER A 153 -22.51 -1.43 -7.38
CA SER A 153 -22.78 -0.54 -6.24
C SER A 153 -21.84 -0.83 -5.06
N LEU A 154 -21.65 0.15 -4.15
CA LEU A 154 -20.86 -0.03 -2.92
C LEU A 154 -21.33 -1.21 -2.06
N ARG A 155 -22.57 -1.68 -2.22
CA ARG A 155 -23.10 -2.89 -1.57
C ARG A 155 -22.37 -4.16 -1.99
N ALA A 156 -21.73 -4.17 -3.17
CA ALA A 156 -20.93 -5.33 -3.59
C ALA A 156 -19.78 -5.59 -2.59
N VAL A 157 -19.15 -4.55 -2.04
CA VAL A 157 -18.13 -4.68 -1.00
C VAL A 157 -18.68 -5.39 0.23
N ASP A 158 -19.91 -5.01 0.66
CA ASP A 158 -20.54 -5.60 1.84
C ASP A 158 -20.78 -7.12 1.66
N VAL A 159 -21.20 -7.52 0.44
CA VAL A 159 -21.38 -8.94 0.10
C VAL A 159 -20.06 -9.72 0.19
N TYR A 160 -18.97 -9.15 -0.35
CA TYR A 160 -17.66 -9.81 -0.29
C TYR A 160 -17.12 -9.91 1.14
N VAL A 161 -17.28 -8.87 1.95
CA VAL A 161 -16.89 -8.91 3.36
C VAL A 161 -17.71 -9.95 4.15
N THR A 162 -19.00 -10.09 3.87
CA THR A 162 -19.82 -11.15 4.49
C THR A 162 -19.29 -12.53 4.10
N LYS A 163 -19.05 -12.79 2.80
CA LYS A 163 -18.47 -14.05 2.36
C LYS A 163 -17.10 -14.35 2.98
N LEU A 164 -16.25 -13.33 3.14
CA LEU A 164 -14.95 -13.50 3.80
C LEU A 164 -15.11 -13.87 5.27
N ARG A 165 -16.03 -13.24 5.99
CA ARG A 165 -16.33 -13.61 7.38
C ARG A 165 -16.81 -15.05 7.50
N ASP A 166 -17.70 -15.48 6.62
CA ASP A 166 -18.25 -16.84 6.62
C ASP A 166 -17.18 -17.89 6.27
N LYS A 167 -16.28 -17.58 5.32
CA LYS A 167 -15.21 -18.51 4.90
C LYS A 167 -14.08 -18.65 5.93
N PHE A 168 -13.80 -17.61 6.67
CA PHE A 168 -12.69 -17.50 7.60
C PHE A 168 -13.14 -17.37 9.07
N ASP A 169 -14.35 -17.84 9.38
CA ASP A 169 -14.88 -17.84 10.76
C ASP A 169 -14.10 -18.76 11.70
N VAL A 170 -13.43 -19.76 11.15
CA VAL A 170 -12.55 -20.68 11.86
C VAL A 170 -11.16 -20.09 12.18
N CYS A 171 -10.85 -18.92 11.66
CA CYS A 171 -9.57 -18.25 11.93
C CYS A 171 -9.61 -17.55 13.31
N ASP A 172 -8.57 -17.81 14.10
CA ASP A 172 -8.42 -17.25 15.45
C ASP A 172 -7.52 -16.00 15.52
N GLY A 173 -6.79 -15.70 14.44
CA GLY A 173 -5.78 -14.63 14.40
C GLY A 173 -6.32 -13.24 14.06
N PHE A 174 -7.54 -13.10 13.55
CA PHE A 174 -8.08 -11.81 13.14
C PHE A 174 -9.61 -11.75 13.12
N GLU A 175 -10.09 -10.51 13.05
CA GLU A 175 -11.51 -10.21 12.86
C GLU A 175 -11.67 -9.06 11.86
N ILE A 176 -12.60 -9.17 10.89
CA ILE A 176 -12.96 -8.06 10.01
C ILE A 176 -14.08 -7.24 10.67
N LYS A 177 -13.73 -6.06 11.20
CA LYS A 177 -14.68 -5.14 11.86
C LYS A 177 -15.31 -4.15 10.89
N THR A 178 -16.62 -3.94 11.06
CA THR A 178 -17.33 -2.86 10.37
C THR A 178 -17.12 -1.54 11.11
N VAL A 179 -16.67 -0.51 10.40
CA VAL A 179 -16.68 0.87 10.88
C VAL A 179 -17.93 1.53 10.30
N ARG A 180 -18.92 1.77 11.16
CA ARG A 180 -20.26 2.28 10.76
C ARG A 180 -20.12 3.58 9.95
N GLY A 181 -20.85 3.66 8.84
CA GLY A 181 -20.85 4.82 7.95
C GLY A 181 -19.59 4.99 7.10
N LEU A 182 -18.53 4.19 7.31
CA LEU A 182 -17.25 4.33 6.62
C LEU A 182 -16.88 3.09 5.78
N GLY A 183 -16.59 1.97 6.41
CA GLY A 183 -16.11 0.78 5.71
C GLY A 183 -15.67 -0.33 6.63
N TYR A 184 -14.50 -0.91 6.38
CA TYR A 184 -14.03 -2.12 7.02
C TYR A 184 -12.56 -2.01 7.43
N LYS A 185 -12.17 -2.74 8.47
CA LYS A 185 -10.78 -2.93 8.90
C LYS A 185 -10.56 -4.33 9.43
N ALA A 186 -9.35 -4.87 9.28
CA ALA A 186 -8.94 -6.04 10.02
C ALA A 186 -8.36 -5.63 11.38
N VAL A 187 -8.59 -6.45 12.40
CA VAL A 187 -8.01 -6.34 13.73
C VAL A 187 -7.40 -7.68 14.06
N LEU A 188 -6.12 -7.71 14.39
CA LEU A 188 -5.44 -8.92 14.86
C LEU A 188 -5.88 -9.19 16.33
N LEU A 189 -6.08 -10.46 16.68
CA LEU A 189 -6.54 -10.94 17.97
C LEU A 189 -5.37 -11.37 18.85
#